data_b5c607b7d48abcf2297a4b34638ab35d
#
_entry.id   b5c607b7d48abcf2297a4b34638ab35d
#
_cell.length_a   1.000
_cell.length_b   1.000
_cell.length_c   1.000
_cell.angle_alpha   90.00
_cell.angle_beta   90.00
_cell.angle_gamma   90.00
#
_symmetry.space_group_name_H-M   'P 1'
#
loop_
_entity.id
_entity.type
_entity.pdbx_description
1 polymer ?
#
loop_
_entity_poly.entity_id
_entity_poly.type
_entity_poly.pdbx_seq_one_letter_code
_entity_poly.pdbx_strand_id
1 'polypeptide(L)'
;MNLLVSEPEIPYLCECGVKYFAKRMKNCFGIFDGLGWIRYFCIEIIIKFTIKANMATKIQQILESNPNSSLFFGNWLTKQGLNSKEQHSYMKRGWLTRISKGVYALKGKSPTLLQTVAAYNSQLGKQCIVGAYTALELRGYSHYLSLGKPKAYLFTDKENKLPLWIVQGNWDMAVKYMTTSFLGIDLKAVEPMVVESNSLLVSSPERAFLECLHLPDAASSLLDMYYIMESLTTLRPKLVQSLLESCTSQKVKRLFVYMAEKAAHPWFKALKLDSVTLGTSRYMIVPTGKYIAKYNMTIPKELAEYE
;
A
#
# COMPACT_ATOMS: atom_id res chain seq x y z
N MET A 1 39.33 15.18 -57.28
CA MET A 1 38.66 13.90 -57.04
C MET A 1 38.18 13.91 -55.63
N ASN A 2 36.93 14.41 -55.48
CA ASN A 2 36.31 14.62 -54.17
C ASN A 2 35.68 13.30 -53.67
N LEU A 3 36.14 12.77 -52.55
CA LEU A 3 35.48 11.69 -51.81
C LEU A 3 34.61 12.31 -50.75
N LEU A 4 33.30 12.33 -51.00
CA LEU A 4 32.26 12.57 -50.03
C LEU A 4 32.19 11.34 -49.10
N VAL A 5 32.59 11.50 -47.84
CA VAL A 5 32.33 10.55 -46.78
C VAL A 5 31.00 10.96 -46.15
N SER A 6 30.00 10.11 -46.31
CA SER A 6 28.68 10.27 -45.66
C SER A 6 28.82 10.12 -44.12
N GLU A 7 28.37 11.14 -43.43
CA GLU A 7 28.23 11.11 -41.96
C GLU A 7 27.15 10.08 -41.53
N PRO A 8 27.40 9.27 -40.50
CA PRO A 8 26.37 8.42 -39.93
C PRO A 8 25.42 9.28 -39.10
N GLU A 9 24.13 9.19 -39.37
CA GLU A 9 23.05 9.75 -38.55
C GLU A 9 23.08 9.14 -37.14
N ILE A 10 23.34 9.96 -36.13
CA ILE A 10 23.22 9.60 -34.71
C ILE A 10 21.89 10.19 -34.21
N PRO A 11 20.87 9.36 -33.93
CA PRO A 11 19.61 9.86 -33.40
C PRO A 11 19.73 10.21 -31.91
N TYR A 12 19.23 11.39 -31.58
CA TYR A 12 18.92 11.88 -30.22
C TYR A 12 20.07 12.12 -29.22
N LEU A 13 20.91 13.10 -29.51
CA LEU A 13 21.68 13.82 -28.50
C LEU A 13 21.13 15.25 -28.37
N CYS A 14 20.73 15.63 -27.15
CA CYS A 14 20.27 16.97 -26.82
C CYS A 14 21.32 18.00 -27.27
N GLU A 15 20.95 18.97 -28.11
CA GLU A 15 21.85 19.96 -28.76
C GLU A 15 22.80 20.68 -27.79
N CYS A 16 22.42 20.85 -26.51
CA CYS A 16 23.27 21.44 -25.48
C CYS A 16 24.53 20.63 -25.15
N GLY A 17 24.45 19.30 -25.16
CA GLY A 17 25.58 18.42 -24.83
C GLY A 17 26.62 18.41 -25.91
N VAL A 18 26.20 18.42 -27.18
CA VAL A 18 27.08 18.37 -28.36
C VAL A 18 27.86 19.68 -28.53
N LYS A 19 27.22 20.83 -28.33
CA LYS A 19 27.89 22.15 -28.43
C LYS A 19 28.93 22.37 -27.32
N TYR A 20 28.67 21.90 -26.10
CA TYR A 20 29.66 21.98 -25.01
C TYR A 20 30.86 21.09 -25.24
N PHE A 21 30.63 19.90 -25.79
CA PHE A 21 31.69 18.94 -26.14
C PHE A 21 32.56 19.40 -27.29
N ALA A 22 31.97 19.92 -28.39
CA ALA A 22 32.66 20.46 -29.54
C ALA A 22 33.54 21.71 -29.17
N LYS A 23 33.05 22.58 -28.27
CA LYS A 23 33.80 23.75 -27.80
C LYS A 23 35.00 23.36 -26.94
N ARG A 24 34.90 22.29 -26.14
CA ARG A 24 36.00 21.79 -25.29
C ARG A 24 37.03 20.99 -26.10
N MET A 25 36.60 20.29 -27.16
CA MET A 25 37.49 19.58 -28.10
C MET A 25 38.35 20.55 -28.89
N LYS A 26 37.82 21.67 -29.39
CA LYS A 26 38.60 22.70 -30.09
C LYS A 26 39.73 23.28 -29.25
N ASN A 27 39.57 23.38 -27.95
CA ASN A 27 40.62 23.89 -27.05
C ASN A 27 41.67 22.83 -26.66
N CYS A 28 41.43 21.54 -26.91
CA CYS A 28 42.40 20.47 -26.65
C CYS A 28 43.28 20.14 -27.87
N PHE A 29 42.90 20.54 -29.09
CA PHE A 29 43.65 20.25 -30.32
C PHE A 29 44.85 21.18 -30.55
N GLY A 30 45.05 22.17 -29.68
CA GLY A 30 46.08 23.19 -29.88
C GLY A 30 47.45 22.91 -29.26
N ILE A 31 47.64 21.89 -28.47
CA ILE A 31 48.92 21.66 -27.74
C ILE A 31 49.06 20.15 -27.50
N PHE A 32 49.82 19.43 -28.30
CA PHE A 32 50.60 18.23 -27.94
C PHE A 32 50.74 17.20 -29.08
N ASP A 33 51.97 17.00 -29.54
CA ASP A 33 52.44 15.84 -30.31
C ASP A 33 52.66 14.64 -29.38
N GLY A 34 51.58 13.94 -29.02
CA GLY A 34 51.63 12.77 -28.17
C GLY A 34 50.37 11.90 -28.31
N LEU A 35 50.23 11.17 -29.39
CA LEU A 35 49.03 10.37 -29.75
C LEU A 35 48.56 9.34 -28.70
N GLY A 36 49.39 8.98 -27.73
CA GLY A 36 49.02 7.98 -26.68
C GLY A 36 48.13 8.51 -25.60
N TRP A 37 48.36 9.70 -25.08
CA TRP A 37 47.60 10.28 -23.94
C TRP A 37 46.23 10.78 -24.34
N ILE A 38 46.07 11.30 -25.56
CA ILE A 38 44.79 11.77 -26.06
C ILE A 38 43.82 10.60 -26.26
N ARG A 39 44.29 9.46 -26.77
CA ARG A 39 43.46 8.25 -26.89
C ARG A 39 43.01 7.73 -25.53
N TYR A 40 43.88 7.71 -24.53
CA TYR A 40 43.52 7.25 -23.17
C TYR A 40 42.49 8.18 -22.53
N PHE A 41 42.65 9.49 -22.63
CA PHE A 41 41.73 10.48 -22.07
C PHE A 41 40.38 10.50 -22.79
N CYS A 42 40.39 10.35 -24.13
CA CYS A 42 39.14 10.22 -24.93
C CYS A 42 38.38 8.94 -24.55
N ILE A 43 39.08 7.81 -24.43
CA ILE A 43 38.47 6.53 -24.03
C ILE A 43 37.89 6.63 -22.62
N GLU A 44 38.59 7.24 -21.65
CA GLU A 44 38.09 7.42 -20.30
C GLU A 44 36.85 8.34 -20.21
N ILE A 45 36.84 9.39 -21.05
CA ILE A 45 35.69 10.30 -21.16
C ILE A 45 34.49 9.59 -21.81
N ILE A 46 34.75 8.84 -22.91
CA ILE A 46 33.71 8.07 -23.61
C ILE A 46 33.13 7.01 -22.67
N ILE A 47 33.99 6.26 -21.97
CA ILE A 47 33.56 5.25 -21.02
C ILE A 47 32.71 5.90 -19.89
N LYS A 48 33.16 7.03 -19.31
CA LYS A 48 32.40 7.76 -18.28
C LYS A 48 31.06 8.30 -18.81
N PHE A 49 31.03 8.76 -20.06
CA PHE A 49 29.82 9.27 -20.70
C PHE A 49 28.85 8.13 -21.06
N THR A 50 29.34 7.02 -21.59
CA THR A 50 28.53 5.84 -21.91
C THR A 50 27.98 5.17 -20.66
N ILE A 51 28.79 5.06 -19.59
CA ILE A 51 28.31 4.59 -18.28
C ILE A 51 27.24 5.52 -17.72
N LYS A 52 27.40 6.85 -17.85
CA LYS A 52 26.42 7.84 -17.37
C LYS A 52 25.12 7.79 -18.19
N ALA A 53 25.20 7.60 -19.50
CA ALA A 53 24.03 7.43 -20.36
C ALA A 53 23.30 6.10 -20.07
N ASN A 54 24.02 4.98 -19.96
CA ASN A 54 23.45 3.68 -19.62
C ASN A 54 22.82 3.65 -18.21
N MET A 55 23.38 4.40 -17.26
CA MET A 55 22.78 4.50 -15.92
C MET A 55 21.50 5.33 -15.92
N ALA A 56 21.43 6.41 -16.71
CA ALA A 56 20.19 7.16 -16.89
C ALA A 56 19.10 6.29 -17.52
N THR A 57 19.44 5.47 -18.51
CA THR A 57 18.49 4.56 -19.15
C THR A 57 17.96 3.47 -18.23
N LYS A 58 18.76 2.89 -17.32
CA LYS A 58 18.29 1.84 -16.41
C LYS A 58 17.19 2.35 -15.45
N ILE A 59 17.43 3.47 -14.78
CA ILE A 59 16.41 4.03 -13.88
C ILE A 59 15.19 4.48 -14.66
N GLN A 60 15.38 5.02 -15.86
CA GLN A 60 14.27 5.42 -16.72
C GLN A 60 13.41 4.23 -17.13
N GLN A 61 14.00 3.10 -17.53
CA GLN A 61 13.28 1.86 -17.83
C GLN A 61 12.47 1.35 -16.64
N ILE A 62 13.05 1.41 -15.42
CA ILE A 62 12.32 1.05 -14.18
C ILE A 62 11.13 1.97 -13.96
N LEU A 63 11.27 3.27 -14.21
CA LEU A 63 10.20 4.25 -14.05
C LEU A 63 9.12 4.09 -15.12
N GLU A 64 9.49 3.83 -16.35
CA GLU A 64 8.55 3.60 -17.45
C GLU A 64 7.73 2.32 -17.25
N SER A 65 8.35 1.26 -16.70
CA SER A 65 7.63 0.03 -16.35
C SER A 65 6.80 0.14 -15.06
N ASN A 66 7.04 1.17 -14.23
CA ASN A 66 6.34 1.39 -12.97
C ASN A 66 5.98 2.88 -12.77
N PRO A 67 5.16 3.48 -13.66
CA PRO A 67 4.95 4.93 -13.71
C PRO A 67 4.29 5.49 -12.44
N ASN A 68 3.52 4.66 -11.75
CA ASN A 68 2.78 5.05 -10.54
C ASN A 68 3.57 4.82 -9.25
N SER A 69 4.73 4.17 -9.31
CA SER A 69 5.54 3.90 -8.13
C SER A 69 6.34 5.14 -7.74
N SER A 70 6.10 5.63 -6.53
CA SER A 70 6.87 6.73 -5.93
C SER A 70 7.92 6.24 -4.93
N LEU A 71 7.85 4.96 -4.51
CA LEU A 71 8.72 4.33 -3.52
C LEU A 71 9.25 2.99 -4.06
N PHE A 72 10.53 2.73 -3.79
CA PHE A 72 11.25 1.54 -4.25
C PHE A 72 12.04 0.90 -3.11
N PHE A 73 11.94 -0.43 -2.99
CA PHE A 73 12.77 -1.23 -2.09
C PHE A 73 14.08 -1.62 -2.78
N GLY A 74 15.20 -1.47 -2.08
CA GLY A 74 16.54 -1.75 -2.61
C GLY A 74 16.71 -3.18 -3.11
N ASN A 75 16.15 -4.16 -2.39
CA ASN A 75 16.15 -5.56 -2.84
C ASN A 75 15.39 -5.75 -4.16
N TRP A 76 14.28 -5.05 -4.33
CA TRP A 76 13.52 -5.08 -5.57
C TRP A 76 14.28 -4.39 -6.70
N LEU A 77 14.88 -3.22 -6.44
CA LEU A 77 15.75 -2.54 -7.41
C LEU A 77 16.90 -3.43 -7.87
N THR A 78 17.49 -4.22 -6.96
CA THR A 78 18.54 -5.19 -7.29
C THR A 78 18.02 -6.28 -8.24
N LYS A 79 16.81 -6.79 -8.00
CA LYS A 79 16.14 -7.75 -8.91
C LYS A 79 15.85 -7.13 -10.29
N GLN A 80 15.62 -5.80 -10.36
CA GLN A 80 15.46 -5.06 -11.62
C GLN A 80 16.80 -4.70 -12.28
N GLY A 81 17.92 -5.23 -11.81
CA GLY A 81 19.25 -5.01 -12.38
C GLY A 81 19.98 -3.77 -11.86
N LEU A 82 19.49 -3.11 -10.81
CA LEU A 82 20.14 -1.97 -10.18
C LEU A 82 20.86 -2.41 -8.91
N ASN A 83 22.15 -2.69 -9.00
CA ASN A 83 22.93 -3.13 -7.85
C ASN A 83 23.13 -2.02 -6.80
N SER A 84 23.59 -2.39 -5.60
CA SER A 84 23.71 -1.45 -4.47
C SER A 84 24.67 -0.27 -4.74
N LYS A 85 25.71 -0.46 -5.55
CA LYS A 85 26.63 0.63 -5.96
C LYS A 85 25.91 1.64 -6.88
N GLU A 86 25.12 1.15 -7.82
CA GLU A 86 24.29 1.97 -8.70
C GLU A 86 23.21 2.72 -7.92
N GLN A 87 22.50 2.05 -7.00
CA GLN A 87 21.52 2.70 -6.11
C GLN A 87 22.15 3.86 -5.33
N HIS A 88 23.36 3.65 -4.77
CA HIS A 88 24.09 4.70 -4.08
C HIS A 88 24.52 5.83 -5.01
N SER A 89 24.93 5.52 -6.25
CA SER A 89 25.25 6.52 -7.26
C SER A 89 24.04 7.38 -7.64
N TYR A 90 22.86 6.78 -7.79
CA TYR A 90 21.61 7.50 -8.05
C TYR A 90 21.20 8.42 -6.89
N MET A 91 21.42 7.98 -5.63
CA MET A 91 21.24 8.86 -4.47
C MET A 91 22.18 10.07 -4.50
N LYS A 92 23.49 9.85 -4.74
CA LYS A 92 24.48 10.94 -4.82
C LYS A 92 24.16 11.93 -5.94
N ARG A 93 23.61 11.47 -7.05
CA ARG A 93 23.18 12.31 -8.17
C ARG A 93 21.82 12.96 -7.96
N GLY A 94 21.15 12.67 -6.85
CA GLY A 94 19.87 13.27 -6.49
C GLY A 94 18.66 12.75 -7.30
N TRP A 95 18.73 11.56 -7.88
CA TRP A 95 17.57 10.89 -8.50
C TRP A 95 16.70 10.18 -7.47
N LEU A 96 17.35 9.60 -6.46
CA LEU A 96 16.71 8.90 -5.36
C LEU A 96 16.98 9.61 -4.04
N THR A 97 15.98 9.64 -3.18
CA THR A 97 16.07 10.10 -1.78
C THR A 97 15.84 8.90 -0.87
N ARG A 98 16.71 8.73 0.13
CA ARG A 98 16.56 7.63 1.09
C ARG A 98 15.48 7.94 2.12
N ILE A 99 14.47 7.08 2.21
CA ILE A 99 13.39 7.17 3.21
C ILE A 99 13.77 6.36 4.47
N SER A 100 14.30 5.14 4.25
CA SER A 100 14.75 4.26 5.32
C SER A 100 15.89 3.38 4.82
N LYS A 101 16.45 2.51 5.66
CA LYS A 101 17.50 1.58 5.23
C LYS A 101 16.99 0.66 4.13
N GLY A 102 17.58 0.78 2.94
CA GLY A 102 17.17 0.00 1.76
C GLY A 102 15.81 0.40 1.18
N VAL A 103 15.33 1.63 1.44
CA VAL A 103 14.07 2.15 0.90
C VAL A 103 14.32 3.54 0.33
N TYR A 104 13.87 3.74 -0.90
CA TYR A 104 14.14 4.95 -1.67
C TYR A 104 12.85 5.51 -2.27
N ALA A 105 12.74 6.83 -2.29
CA ALA A 105 11.73 7.54 -3.07
C ALA A 105 12.37 8.28 -4.24
N LEU A 106 11.59 8.60 -5.25
CA LEU A 106 12.03 9.53 -6.30
C LEU A 106 12.21 10.92 -5.72
N LYS A 107 13.24 11.62 -6.19
CA LYS A 107 13.47 13.01 -5.78
C LYS A 107 12.24 13.87 -6.10
N GLY A 108 11.80 14.66 -5.12
CA GLY A 108 10.65 15.56 -5.26
C GLY A 108 9.29 14.87 -5.17
N LYS A 109 9.24 13.54 -4.97
CA LYS A 109 8.00 12.83 -4.66
C LYS A 109 7.99 12.42 -3.19
N SER A 110 6.88 12.72 -2.52
CA SER A 110 6.59 12.25 -1.16
C SER A 110 5.55 11.12 -1.28
N PRO A 111 5.95 9.86 -1.13
CA PRO A 111 5.02 8.74 -1.22
C PRO A 111 3.96 8.83 -0.12
N THR A 112 2.70 8.58 -0.45
CA THR A 112 1.62 8.44 0.53
C THR A 112 1.75 7.11 1.28
N LEU A 113 1.03 6.96 2.40
CA LEU A 113 1.00 5.69 3.13
C LEU A 113 0.47 4.55 2.25
N LEU A 114 -0.61 4.78 1.51
CA LEU A 114 -1.23 3.76 0.66
C LEU A 114 -0.30 3.35 -0.50
N GLN A 115 0.41 4.30 -1.12
CA GLN A 115 1.45 4.00 -2.12
C GLN A 115 2.58 3.16 -1.52
N THR A 116 2.97 3.46 -0.29
CA THR A 116 4.00 2.69 0.44
C THR A 116 3.55 1.26 0.71
N VAL A 117 2.31 1.06 1.13
CA VAL A 117 1.71 -0.27 1.34
C VAL A 117 1.60 -1.04 0.03
N ALA A 118 1.19 -0.39 -1.06
CA ALA A 118 1.14 -1.00 -2.38
C ALA A 118 2.52 -1.47 -2.86
N ALA A 119 3.54 -0.62 -2.70
CA ALA A 119 4.93 -0.98 -3.00
C ALA A 119 5.44 -2.13 -2.11
N TYR A 120 5.11 -2.12 -0.81
CA TYR A 120 5.44 -3.20 0.11
C TYR A 120 4.86 -4.54 -0.33
N ASN A 121 3.59 -4.56 -0.73
CA ASN A 121 2.93 -5.76 -1.22
C ASN A 121 3.52 -6.24 -2.55
N SER A 122 3.59 -5.37 -3.56
CA SER A 122 3.97 -5.74 -4.93
C SER A 122 5.48 -6.04 -5.07
N GLN A 123 6.34 -5.22 -4.46
CA GLN A 123 7.80 -5.34 -4.64
C GLN A 123 8.43 -6.39 -3.73
N LEU A 124 7.88 -6.60 -2.52
CA LEU A 124 8.41 -7.57 -1.57
C LEU A 124 7.62 -8.89 -1.52
N GLY A 125 6.49 -8.98 -2.23
CA GLY A 125 5.61 -10.15 -2.18
C GLY A 125 5.01 -10.38 -0.79
N LYS A 126 4.83 -9.31 -0.02
CA LYS A 126 4.27 -9.34 1.33
C LYS A 126 2.78 -9.04 1.30
N GLN A 127 2.07 -9.40 2.37
CA GLN A 127 0.64 -9.17 2.48
C GLN A 127 0.34 -8.21 3.62
N CYS A 128 0.12 -6.94 3.27
CA CYS A 128 -0.45 -5.95 4.16
C CYS A 128 -1.83 -5.56 3.60
N ILE A 129 -2.85 -5.78 4.38
CA ILE A 129 -4.25 -5.57 3.99
C ILE A 129 -4.72 -4.24 4.57
N VAL A 130 -5.33 -3.41 3.73
CA VAL A 130 -6.08 -2.23 4.16
C VAL A 130 -7.46 -2.71 4.57
N GLY A 131 -7.82 -2.54 5.83
CA GLY A 131 -9.04 -3.12 6.40
C GLY A 131 -9.87 -2.15 7.23
N ALA A 132 -10.83 -2.69 7.94
CA ALA A 132 -11.72 -1.98 8.85
C ALA A 132 -12.34 -0.72 8.22
N TYR A 133 -12.39 0.38 8.96
CA TYR A 133 -12.98 1.65 8.50
C TYR A 133 -12.35 2.15 7.19
N THR A 134 -11.03 2.04 7.02
CA THR A 134 -10.38 2.48 5.77
C THR A 134 -10.89 1.72 4.55
N ALA A 135 -11.08 0.41 4.67
CA ALA A 135 -11.63 -0.38 3.58
C ALA A 135 -13.10 -0.03 3.27
N LEU A 136 -13.89 0.27 4.29
CA LEU A 136 -15.28 0.71 4.13
C LEU A 136 -15.34 2.11 3.49
N GLU A 137 -14.49 3.04 3.94
CA GLU A 137 -14.38 4.39 3.37
C GLU A 137 -14.00 4.36 1.89
N LEU A 138 -12.98 3.58 1.53
CA LEU A 138 -12.55 3.41 0.13
C LEU A 138 -13.67 2.84 -0.78
N ARG A 139 -14.67 2.17 -0.19
CA ARG A 139 -15.83 1.60 -0.88
C ARG A 139 -17.10 2.45 -0.77
N GLY A 140 -17.00 3.64 -0.15
CA GLY A 140 -18.12 4.57 -0.04
C GLY A 140 -19.11 4.28 1.11
N TYR A 141 -18.76 3.40 2.07
CA TYR A 141 -19.58 3.11 3.24
C TYR A 141 -19.22 3.98 4.47
N SER A 142 -18.75 5.19 4.25
CA SER A 142 -18.40 6.11 5.33
C SER A 142 -19.62 6.95 5.72
N HIS A 143 -19.97 6.97 7.02
CA HIS A 143 -21.03 7.81 7.55
C HIS A 143 -20.52 9.14 8.14
N TYR A 144 -19.23 9.23 8.47
CA TYR A 144 -18.66 10.41 9.12
C TYR A 144 -17.34 10.82 8.49
N LEU A 145 -17.21 12.12 8.19
CA LEU A 145 -15.93 12.75 7.94
C LEU A 145 -15.17 12.79 9.27
N SER A 146 -14.10 12.06 9.37
CA SER A 146 -13.22 12.10 10.53
C SER A 146 -12.65 13.49 10.68
N LEU A 147 -12.97 14.18 11.78
CA LEU A 147 -12.33 15.44 12.13
C LEU A 147 -10.87 15.15 12.52
N GLY A 148 -9.93 15.70 11.75
CA GLY A 148 -8.49 15.56 11.99
C GLY A 148 -7.78 14.70 10.94
N LYS A 149 -6.59 14.19 11.30
CA LYS A 149 -5.78 13.37 10.38
C LYS A 149 -6.48 12.04 10.11
N PRO A 150 -6.72 11.67 8.83
CA PRO A 150 -7.34 10.40 8.47
C PRO A 150 -6.58 9.22 9.08
N LYS A 151 -7.30 8.16 9.44
CA LYS A 151 -6.71 6.94 10.01
C LYS A 151 -6.64 5.85 8.93
N ALA A 152 -5.53 5.15 8.85
CA ALA A 152 -5.38 3.98 8.00
C ALA A 152 -5.26 2.72 8.86
N TYR A 153 -6.22 1.82 8.71
CA TYR A 153 -6.23 0.53 9.42
C TYR A 153 -5.54 -0.52 8.56
N LEU A 154 -4.40 -1.01 9.04
CA LEU A 154 -3.54 -1.96 8.33
C LEU A 154 -3.45 -3.27 9.12
N PHE A 155 -3.62 -4.37 8.40
CA PHE A 155 -3.60 -5.72 8.97
C PHE A 155 -2.53 -6.58 8.30
N THR A 156 -1.81 -7.35 9.12
CA THR A 156 -0.94 -8.43 8.65
C THR A 156 -1.14 -9.67 9.53
N ASP A 157 -0.62 -10.80 9.09
CA ASP A 157 -0.45 -11.95 9.98
C ASP A 157 0.67 -11.72 11.01
N LYS A 158 0.78 -12.63 11.97
CA LYS A 158 1.80 -12.57 13.02
C LYS A 158 3.23 -12.80 12.50
N GLU A 159 3.38 -13.47 11.36
CA GLU A 159 4.66 -13.83 10.77
C GLU A 159 5.22 -12.71 9.89
N ASN A 160 4.35 -11.94 9.25
CA ASN A 160 4.69 -10.88 8.30
C ASN A 160 4.45 -9.48 8.87
N LYS A 161 5.08 -9.17 10.00
CA LYS A 161 4.93 -7.84 10.64
C LYS A 161 5.43 -6.71 9.74
N LEU A 162 4.70 -5.59 9.75
CA LEU A 162 5.14 -4.38 9.08
C LEU A 162 6.42 -3.81 9.72
N PRO A 163 7.36 -3.30 8.91
CA PRO A 163 8.52 -2.57 9.40
C PRO A 163 8.11 -1.33 10.23
N LEU A 164 8.83 -1.07 11.32
CA LEU A 164 8.54 0.05 12.23
C LEU A 164 8.52 1.41 11.52
N TRP A 165 9.36 1.61 10.50
CA TRP A 165 9.40 2.86 9.74
C TRP A 165 8.10 3.13 8.96
N ILE A 166 7.32 2.08 8.60
CA ILE A 166 5.98 2.26 8.03
C ILE A 166 4.99 2.59 9.15
N VAL A 167 5.04 1.86 10.26
CA VAL A 167 4.08 2.02 11.38
C VAL A 167 4.23 3.38 12.06
N GLN A 168 5.45 3.87 12.24
CA GLN A 168 5.79 5.08 12.97
C GLN A 168 6.14 6.27 12.05
N GLY A 169 6.10 6.08 10.74
CA GLY A 169 6.43 7.12 9.77
C GLY A 169 5.46 8.30 9.84
N ASN A 170 5.95 9.48 9.46
CA ASN A 170 5.09 10.66 9.34
C ASN A 170 4.42 10.66 7.94
N TRP A 171 3.27 10.00 7.86
CA TRP A 171 2.49 9.88 6.63
C TRP A 171 1.38 10.92 6.56
N ASP A 172 0.70 10.99 5.42
CA ASP A 172 -0.55 11.71 5.19
C ASP A 172 -1.69 11.18 6.08
N MET A 173 -1.66 9.90 6.47
CA MET A 173 -2.63 9.24 7.35
C MET A 173 -1.99 8.79 8.67
N ALA A 174 -2.79 8.69 9.74
CA ALA A 174 -2.37 8.10 11.01
C ALA A 174 -2.48 6.58 10.95
N VAL A 175 -1.37 5.87 11.12
CA VAL A 175 -1.34 4.40 11.01
C VAL A 175 -1.94 3.75 12.25
N LYS A 176 -2.96 2.91 12.04
CA LYS A 176 -3.53 1.96 13.01
C LYS A 176 -3.18 0.55 12.55
N TYR A 177 -2.09 0.01 13.08
CA TYR A 177 -1.56 -1.27 12.66
C TYR A 177 -1.88 -2.38 13.65
N MET A 178 -2.34 -3.52 13.13
CA MET A 178 -2.65 -4.70 13.92
C MET A 178 -2.16 -5.99 13.25
N THR A 179 -1.63 -6.88 14.09
CA THR A 179 -1.39 -8.27 13.69
C THR A 179 -2.52 -9.12 14.26
N THR A 180 -3.23 -9.84 13.41
CA THR A 180 -4.39 -10.61 13.86
C THR A 180 -4.53 -11.92 13.10
N SER A 181 -5.13 -12.91 13.76
CA SER A 181 -5.48 -14.20 13.17
C SER A 181 -6.95 -14.57 13.40
N PHE A 182 -7.78 -13.60 13.85
CA PHE A 182 -9.17 -13.91 14.22
C PHE A 182 -10.08 -14.28 13.04
N LEU A 183 -9.74 -13.86 11.82
CA LEU A 183 -10.42 -14.23 10.57
C LEU A 183 -9.57 -15.09 9.64
N GLY A 184 -8.34 -15.42 10.06
CA GLY A 184 -7.35 -15.98 9.12
C GLY A 184 -7.03 -15.04 7.96
N ILE A 185 -6.08 -15.42 7.12
CA ILE A 185 -5.82 -14.77 5.83
C ILE A 185 -6.56 -15.55 4.76
N ASP A 186 -7.88 -15.62 4.83
CA ASP A 186 -8.67 -16.08 3.70
C ASP A 186 -8.70 -14.97 2.65
N LEU A 187 -7.92 -15.16 1.58
CA LEU A 187 -7.83 -14.22 0.47
C LEU A 187 -9.16 -14.03 -0.26
N LYS A 188 -10.16 -14.89 -0.03
CA LYS A 188 -11.50 -14.75 -0.64
C LYS A 188 -12.24 -13.49 -0.21
N ALA A 189 -11.90 -12.97 0.97
CA ALA A 189 -12.49 -11.74 1.50
C ALA A 189 -11.54 -10.54 1.41
N VAL A 190 -10.46 -10.65 0.63
CA VAL A 190 -9.51 -9.59 0.32
C VAL A 190 -9.43 -9.44 -1.19
N GLU A 191 -9.68 -8.25 -1.67
CA GLU A 191 -9.77 -7.98 -3.10
C GLU A 191 -8.72 -6.93 -3.48
N PRO A 192 -8.06 -7.08 -4.64
CA PRO A 192 -7.23 -6.00 -5.16
C PRO A 192 -8.12 -4.81 -5.53
N MET A 193 -7.75 -3.63 -5.06
CA MET A 193 -8.42 -2.37 -5.36
C MET A 193 -7.39 -1.37 -5.85
N VAL A 194 -7.69 -0.66 -6.95
CA VAL A 194 -6.83 0.39 -7.47
C VAL A 194 -7.15 1.70 -6.75
N VAL A 195 -6.18 2.22 -6.01
CA VAL A 195 -6.27 3.51 -5.32
C VAL A 195 -5.06 4.34 -5.74
N GLU A 196 -5.29 5.56 -6.23
CA GLU A 196 -4.23 6.45 -6.74
C GLU A 196 -3.30 5.73 -7.75
N SER A 197 -3.89 4.95 -8.65
CA SER A 197 -3.18 4.14 -9.66
C SER A 197 -2.29 3.01 -9.09
N ASN A 198 -2.41 2.67 -7.81
CA ASN A 198 -1.69 1.58 -7.17
C ASN A 198 -2.65 0.45 -6.76
N SER A 199 -2.24 -0.79 -6.96
CA SER A 199 -3.01 -1.95 -6.51
C SER A 199 -2.75 -2.23 -5.04
N LEU A 200 -3.80 -2.13 -4.22
CA LEU A 200 -3.82 -2.43 -2.79
C LEU A 200 -4.62 -3.71 -2.54
N LEU A 201 -4.22 -4.45 -1.52
CA LEU A 201 -5.06 -5.50 -0.95
C LEU A 201 -6.02 -4.85 0.05
N VAL A 202 -7.33 -4.88 -0.27
CA VAL A 202 -8.36 -4.22 0.53
C VAL A 202 -9.38 -5.25 0.98
N SER A 203 -9.76 -5.22 2.26
CA SER A 203 -10.81 -6.07 2.81
C SER A 203 -12.14 -5.82 2.09
N SER A 204 -12.86 -6.91 1.79
CA SER A 204 -14.25 -6.80 1.31
C SER A 204 -15.14 -6.16 2.39
N PRO A 205 -16.30 -5.61 2.05
CA PRO A 205 -17.21 -5.00 3.03
C PRO A 205 -17.56 -5.94 4.18
N GLU A 206 -17.78 -7.23 3.88
CA GLU A 206 -18.10 -8.27 4.85
C GLU A 206 -16.97 -8.45 5.87
N ARG A 207 -15.73 -8.54 5.38
CA ARG A 207 -14.54 -8.69 6.23
C ARG A 207 -14.22 -7.40 6.97
N ALA A 208 -14.24 -6.27 6.28
CA ALA A 208 -13.94 -4.96 6.86
C ALA A 208 -14.85 -4.63 8.04
N PHE A 209 -16.14 -4.96 7.94
CA PHE A 209 -17.08 -4.75 9.03
C PHE A 209 -16.76 -5.63 10.26
N LEU A 210 -16.42 -6.90 10.06
CA LEU A 210 -15.96 -7.78 11.16
C LEU A 210 -14.66 -7.27 11.79
N GLU A 211 -13.74 -6.73 10.97
CA GLU A 211 -12.50 -6.09 11.46
C GLU A 211 -12.80 -4.85 12.31
N CYS A 212 -13.76 -4.00 11.92
CA CYS A 212 -14.19 -2.87 12.74
C CYS A 212 -14.71 -3.31 14.11
N LEU A 213 -15.56 -4.35 14.16
CA LEU A 213 -16.07 -4.90 15.41
C LEU A 213 -14.98 -5.51 16.30
N HIS A 214 -13.85 -5.91 15.71
CA HIS A 214 -12.71 -6.46 16.44
C HIS A 214 -11.82 -5.40 17.07
N LEU A 215 -11.88 -4.14 16.61
CA LEU A 215 -11.05 -3.05 17.13
C LEU A 215 -11.22 -2.89 18.64
N PRO A 216 -10.15 -2.49 19.38
CA PRO A 216 -10.22 -2.25 20.81
C PRO A 216 -11.26 -1.17 21.17
N ASP A 217 -11.36 -0.13 20.37
CA ASP A 217 -12.22 1.03 20.57
C ASP A 217 -13.65 0.82 20.03
N ALA A 218 -13.98 -0.37 19.51
CA ALA A 218 -15.29 -0.65 18.91
C ALA A 218 -16.46 -0.41 19.88
N ALA A 219 -16.26 -0.63 21.19
CA ALA A 219 -17.32 -0.45 22.17
C ALA A 219 -17.83 0.99 22.30
N SER A 220 -16.98 1.98 22.03
CA SER A 220 -17.34 3.41 22.13
C SER A 220 -18.10 3.95 20.92
N SER A 221 -18.18 3.20 19.83
CA SER A 221 -18.79 3.60 18.57
C SER A 221 -19.73 2.55 17.98
N LEU A 222 -20.37 1.73 18.82
CA LEU A 222 -21.26 0.66 18.33
C LEU A 222 -22.51 1.16 17.63
N LEU A 223 -23.01 2.33 18.01
CA LEU A 223 -24.13 2.95 17.30
C LEU A 223 -23.70 3.42 15.91
N ASP A 224 -22.52 4.04 15.78
CA ASP A 224 -21.97 4.43 14.47
C ASP A 224 -21.72 3.19 13.59
N MET A 225 -21.26 2.10 14.18
CA MET A 225 -21.14 0.81 13.51
C MET A 225 -22.47 0.29 13.00
N TYR A 226 -23.54 0.51 13.76
CA TYR A 226 -24.87 0.11 13.36
C TYR A 226 -25.38 0.92 12.15
N TYR A 227 -25.12 2.23 12.09
CA TYR A 227 -25.42 3.04 10.90
C TYR A 227 -24.66 2.55 9.65
N ILE A 228 -23.42 2.09 9.82
CA ILE A 228 -22.70 1.43 8.72
C ILE A 228 -23.40 0.13 8.34
N MET A 229 -23.81 -0.71 9.30
CA MET A 229 -24.54 -1.95 9.03
C MET A 229 -25.81 -1.69 8.21
N GLU A 230 -26.57 -0.65 8.53
CA GLU A 230 -27.78 -0.28 7.79
C GLU A 230 -27.48 0.05 6.30
N SER A 231 -26.32 0.60 6.01
CA SER A 231 -25.87 0.88 4.65
C SER A 231 -25.38 -0.35 3.89
N LEU A 232 -25.05 -1.44 4.57
CA LEU A 232 -24.50 -2.68 3.98
C LEU A 232 -25.61 -3.60 3.43
N THR A 233 -26.41 -3.08 2.50
CA THR A 233 -27.59 -3.75 1.93
C THR A 233 -27.26 -4.92 0.98
N THR A 234 -26.03 -4.98 0.46
CA THR A 234 -25.63 -5.87 -0.67
C THR A 234 -24.52 -6.85 -0.30
N LEU A 235 -24.38 -7.22 0.99
CA LEU A 235 -23.38 -8.20 1.39
C LEU A 235 -23.65 -9.58 0.77
N ARG A 236 -22.59 -10.31 0.45
CA ARG A 236 -22.62 -11.65 -0.14
C ARG A 236 -22.86 -12.70 0.95
N PRO A 237 -24.06 -13.35 1.03
CA PRO A 237 -24.39 -14.22 2.17
C PRO A 237 -23.42 -15.39 2.34
N LYS A 238 -22.96 -16.00 1.22
CA LYS A 238 -21.99 -17.11 1.26
C LYS A 238 -20.66 -16.69 1.87
N LEU A 239 -20.20 -15.47 1.58
CA LEU A 239 -18.94 -14.96 2.12
C LEU A 239 -19.10 -14.59 3.60
N VAL A 240 -20.20 -13.92 3.97
CA VAL A 240 -20.55 -13.65 5.37
C VAL A 240 -20.57 -14.93 6.18
N GLN A 241 -21.23 -15.99 5.67
CA GLN A 241 -21.30 -17.29 6.32
C GLN A 241 -19.92 -17.88 6.58
N SER A 242 -19.08 -17.95 5.54
CA SER A 242 -17.70 -18.45 5.65
C SER A 242 -16.87 -17.68 6.66
N LEU A 243 -16.99 -16.34 6.66
CA LEU A 243 -16.27 -15.47 7.59
C LEU A 243 -16.74 -15.66 9.04
N LEU A 244 -18.05 -15.80 9.28
CA LEU A 244 -18.59 -16.06 10.62
C LEU A 244 -18.19 -17.43 11.15
N GLU A 245 -18.15 -18.46 10.30
CA GLU A 245 -17.72 -19.80 10.69
C GLU A 245 -16.22 -19.84 11.02
N SER A 246 -15.38 -19.16 10.24
CA SER A 246 -13.93 -19.09 10.45
C SER A 246 -13.51 -18.11 11.55
N CYS A 247 -14.37 -17.16 11.92
CA CYS A 247 -14.06 -16.18 12.94
C CYS A 247 -13.88 -16.82 14.32
N THR A 248 -12.76 -16.55 14.99
CA THR A 248 -12.49 -17.08 16.34
C THR A 248 -13.04 -16.21 17.47
N SER A 249 -13.43 -14.95 17.17
CA SER A 249 -13.92 -14.00 18.17
C SER A 249 -15.43 -14.09 18.36
N GLN A 250 -15.85 -14.63 19.51
CA GLN A 250 -17.28 -14.72 19.88
C GLN A 250 -17.92 -13.33 20.01
N LYS A 251 -17.18 -12.33 20.52
CA LYS A 251 -17.62 -10.93 20.58
C LYS A 251 -18.04 -10.44 19.20
N VAL A 252 -17.16 -10.59 18.23
CA VAL A 252 -17.37 -10.11 16.86
C VAL A 252 -18.57 -10.81 16.21
N LYS A 253 -18.65 -12.14 16.33
CA LYS A 253 -19.78 -12.91 15.78
C LYS A 253 -21.12 -12.44 16.33
N ARG A 254 -21.22 -12.31 17.65
CA ARG A 254 -22.48 -11.90 18.31
C ARG A 254 -22.90 -10.50 17.91
N LEU A 255 -21.96 -9.55 17.92
CA LEU A 255 -22.23 -8.17 17.50
C LEU A 255 -22.69 -8.10 16.05
N PHE A 256 -21.98 -8.81 15.16
CA PHE A 256 -22.33 -8.86 13.74
C PHE A 256 -23.74 -9.39 13.52
N VAL A 257 -24.04 -10.57 14.10
CA VAL A 257 -25.35 -11.20 13.93
C VAL A 257 -26.47 -10.36 14.52
N TYR A 258 -26.24 -9.76 15.70
CA TYR A 258 -27.21 -8.85 16.34
C TYR A 258 -27.51 -7.64 15.45
N MET A 259 -26.48 -6.95 14.97
CA MET A 259 -26.66 -5.76 14.13
C MET A 259 -27.31 -6.11 12.77
N ALA A 260 -26.91 -7.22 12.17
CA ALA A 260 -27.46 -7.68 10.90
C ALA A 260 -28.93 -8.09 11.02
N GLU A 261 -29.31 -8.76 12.13
CA GLU A 261 -30.71 -9.09 12.41
C GLU A 261 -31.55 -7.83 12.63
N LYS A 262 -31.05 -6.88 13.43
CA LYS A 262 -31.70 -5.62 13.73
C LYS A 262 -31.91 -4.76 12.47
N ALA A 263 -30.92 -4.71 11.56
CA ALA A 263 -31.00 -4.02 10.28
C ALA A 263 -31.95 -4.72 9.27
N ALA A 264 -32.37 -5.95 9.55
CA ALA A 264 -33.35 -6.73 8.78
C ALA A 264 -33.05 -6.86 7.27
N HIS A 265 -31.77 -6.88 6.90
CA HIS A 265 -31.39 -6.98 5.48
C HIS A 265 -31.83 -8.31 4.85
N PRO A 266 -32.22 -8.31 3.54
CA PRO A 266 -32.62 -9.52 2.84
C PRO A 266 -31.58 -10.64 2.84
N TRP A 267 -30.28 -10.29 2.73
CA TRP A 267 -29.19 -11.23 2.74
C TRP A 267 -29.03 -11.98 4.06
N PHE A 268 -29.46 -11.41 5.19
CA PHE A 268 -29.40 -12.05 6.50
C PHE A 268 -30.21 -13.35 6.58
N LYS A 269 -31.37 -13.38 5.91
CA LYS A 269 -32.25 -14.56 5.85
C LYS A 269 -31.59 -15.78 5.19
N ALA A 270 -30.57 -15.57 4.37
CA ALA A 270 -29.85 -16.64 3.71
C ALA A 270 -28.72 -17.25 4.57
N LEU A 271 -28.48 -16.69 5.77
CA LEU A 271 -27.46 -17.22 6.68
C LEU A 271 -27.99 -18.43 7.47
N LYS A 272 -27.13 -19.42 7.67
CA LYS A 272 -27.36 -20.60 8.51
C LYS A 272 -26.73 -20.38 9.87
N LEU A 273 -27.45 -19.74 10.79
CA LEU A 273 -26.91 -19.37 12.09
C LEU A 273 -26.61 -20.57 13.00
N ASP A 274 -27.27 -21.71 12.78
CA ASP A 274 -27.03 -22.95 13.55
C ASP A 274 -25.59 -23.48 13.38
N SER A 275 -24.94 -23.18 12.26
CA SER A 275 -23.54 -23.56 12.02
C SER A 275 -22.54 -22.55 12.62
N VAL A 276 -23.01 -21.40 13.10
CA VAL A 276 -22.15 -20.34 13.66
C VAL A 276 -22.06 -20.47 15.19
N THR A 277 -20.92 -20.92 15.68
CA THR A 277 -20.70 -21.03 17.14
C THR A 277 -20.59 -19.66 17.78
N LEU A 278 -21.61 -19.21 18.51
CA LEU A 278 -21.64 -17.95 19.23
C LEU A 278 -21.08 -18.04 20.65
N GLY A 279 -20.86 -19.27 21.17
CA GLY A 279 -20.42 -19.51 22.55
C GLY A 279 -21.57 -19.39 23.57
N THR A 280 -21.34 -19.87 24.79
CA THR A 280 -22.35 -19.93 25.84
C THR A 280 -22.13 -18.92 26.99
N SER A 281 -20.89 -18.42 27.14
CA SER A 281 -20.54 -17.49 28.22
C SER A 281 -21.15 -16.10 28.00
N ARG A 282 -21.60 -15.44 29.09
CA ARG A 282 -22.07 -14.06 29.04
C ARG A 282 -20.91 -13.12 28.62
N TYR A 283 -21.18 -12.22 27.69
CA TYR A 283 -20.21 -11.25 27.24
C TYR A 283 -20.66 -9.82 27.57
N MET A 284 -19.85 -9.11 28.33
CA MET A 284 -20.14 -7.72 28.70
C MET A 284 -19.28 -6.81 27.81
N ILE A 285 -19.91 -6.10 26.87
CA ILE A 285 -19.22 -5.15 26.00
C ILE A 285 -19.03 -3.81 26.70
N VAL A 286 -20.05 -3.40 27.43
CA VAL A 286 -20.03 -2.20 28.29
C VAL A 286 -20.51 -2.55 29.69
N PRO A 287 -19.96 -1.91 30.74
CA PRO A 287 -20.38 -2.20 32.15
C PRO A 287 -21.85 -1.89 32.43
N THR A 288 -22.33 -0.77 31.85
CA THR A 288 -23.71 -0.30 32.00
C THR A 288 -24.40 -0.31 30.66
N GLY A 289 -25.34 -1.22 30.44
CA GLY A 289 -26.02 -1.38 29.18
C GLY A 289 -27.27 -2.25 29.27
N LYS A 290 -27.86 -2.57 28.11
CA LYS A 290 -29.00 -3.48 28.02
C LYS A 290 -28.51 -4.89 27.71
N TYR A 291 -28.99 -5.87 28.49
CA TYR A 291 -28.70 -7.28 28.24
C TYR A 291 -29.60 -7.85 27.15
N ILE A 292 -29.00 -8.45 26.17
CA ILE A 292 -29.67 -9.11 25.04
C ILE A 292 -29.57 -10.62 25.25
N ALA A 293 -30.64 -11.22 25.76
CA ALA A 293 -30.66 -12.65 26.12
C ALA A 293 -30.36 -13.57 24.96
N LYS A 294 -30.92 -13.31 23.77
CA LYS A 294 -30.71 -14.11 22.54
C LYS A 294 -29.24 -14.29 22.19
N TYR A 295 -28.40 -13.28 22.42
CA TYR A 295 -26.99 -13.27 22.10
C TYR A 295 -26.08 -13.35 23.32
N ASN A 296 -26.66 -13.49 24.51
CA ASN A 296 -25.97 -13.57 25.81
C ASN A 296 -24.88 -12.46 25.94
N MET A 297 -25.24 -11.20 25.60
CA MET A 297 -24.33 -10.07 25.65
C MET A 297 -24.99 -8.80 26.21
N THR A 298 -24.19 -7.93 26.84
CA THR A 298 -24.61 -6.59 27.30
C THR A 298 -24.02 -5.55 26.37
N ILE A 299 -24.89 -4.72 25.77
CA ILE A 299 -24.53 -3.68 24.77
C ILE A 299 -24.94 -2.30 25.27
N PRO A 300 -24.39 -1.20 24.69
CA PRO A 300 -24.86 0.17 25.01
C PRO A 300 -26.38 0.32 24.85
N LYS A 301 -27.00 1.09 25.75
CA LYS A 301 -28.46 1.35 25.69
C LYS A 301 -28.85 2.03 24.40
N GLU A 302 -28.05 2.99 23.94
CA GLU A 302 -28.27 3.75 22.72
C GLU A 302 -28.44 2.83 21.50
N LEU A 303 -27.60 1.80 21.38
CA LEU A 303 -27.72 0.82 20.30
C LEU A 303 -28.94 -0.10 20.49
N ALA A 304 -29.26 -0.47 21.74
CA ALA A 304 -30.37 -1.38 22.03
C ALA A 304 -31.75 -0.73 21.85
N GLU A 305 -31.86 0.58 22.07
CA GLU A 305 -33.09 1.38 22.04
C GLU A 305 -33.27 2.17 20.73
N TYR A 306 -32.24 2.22 19.91
CA TYR A 306 -32.33 2.78 18.55
C TYR A 306 -33.34 1.98 17.71
N GLU A 307 -34.31 2.64 17.12
CA GLU A 307 -35.37 2.06 16.27
C GLU A 307 -35.00 2.13 14.77
#